data_4c9fe3796f71d356da619ccddfb5a08d
#
_entry.id   4c9fe3796f71d356da619ccddfb5a08d
#
_cell.length_a   1.000
_cell.length_b   1.000
_cell.length_c   1.000
_cell.angle_alpha   90.00
_cell.angle_beta   90.00
_cell.angle_gamma   90.00
#
_symmetry.space_group_name_H-M   'P 1'
#
loop_
_entity.id
_entity.type
_entity.pdbx_description
1 polymer ?
#
loop_
_entity_poly.entity_id
_entity_poly.type
_entity_poly.pdbx_seq_one_letter_code
_entity_poly.pdbx_strand_id
1 'polypeptide(L)'
;MERASVGTLLISVAFLAMLACSIALVSGLFGTLHPAFDSFSHFRVHLAVLMALCALPLLATTFRLQAAVALHFAVAAFATTSGSLSFSRLWPVQAAYEAKNEDRAIYKLLQMNLRYDNPTPKKVLSLIGRTNPDVITLDEVSAMWATALGYISSAYPYRILCPYPNGIFGVALLSRRPFAAGTEARCERRGAMATATVDFGGIEVDVAAIHLSWPWPREQYWQIGELTEPLSALGETAIMAGDCNAAPWSAAVRRVAALGGLTVMPSAGPTWIHIKLPDFLRRFAGLPIDQVFSKGGVTIHSATRLEDTGSDHLPVMVEFSLRLNQQKPLDEHETATAAISQTGKTPG
;
A
#
# COMPACT_ATOMS: atom_id res chain seq x y z
N MET A 1 -27.52 27.78 39.38
CA MET A 1 -26.25 27.09 39.69
C MET A 1 -25.94 25.93 38.81
N GLU A 2 -26.92 25.08 38.45
CA GLU A 2 -26.68 23.88 37.56
C GLU A 2 -26.15 24.22 36.16
N ARG A 3 -26.63 25.28 35.49
CA ARG A 3 -26.17 25.64 34.14
C ARG A 3 -24.68 26.05 34.07
N ALA A 4 -24.16 26.66 35.13
CA ALA A 4 -22.74 27.01 35.20
C ALA A 4 -21.87 25.76 35.37
N SER A 5 -22.36 24.72 36.06
CA SER A 5 -21.63 23.45 36.25
C SER A 5 -21.57 22.61 34.94
N VAL A 6 -22.64 22.60 34.13
CA VAL A 6 -22.68 21.89 32.85
C VAL A 6 -21.71 22.52 31.83
N GLY A 7 -21.68 23.85 31.73
CA GLY A 7 -20.73 24.55 30.86
C GLY A 7 -19.27 24.26 31.21
N THR A 8 -18.95 24.31 32.51
CA THR A 8 -17.61 23.95 32.99
C THR A 8 -17.24 22.50 32.69
N LEU A 9 -18.18 21.56 32.87
CA LEU A 9 -17.95 20.14 32.55
C LEU A 9 -17.66 19.96 31.06
N LEU A 10 -18.43 20.56 30.16
CA LEU A 10 -18.23 20.44 28.70
C LEU A 10 -16.88 21.03 28.28
N ILE A 11 -16.46 22.15 28.82
CA ILE A 11 -15.14 22.74 28.57
C ILE A 11 -14.03 21.80 29.03
N SER A 12 -14.16 21.23 30.23
CA SER A 12 -13.18 20.27 30.76
C SER A 12 -13.08 19.01 29.89
N VAL A 13 -14.21 18.45 29.46
CA VAL A 13 -14.26 17.27 28.58
C VAL A 13 -13.60 17.60 27.23
N ALA A 14 -13.93 18.73 26.61
CA ALA A 14 -13.33 19.15 25.35
C ALA A 14 -11.81 19.34 25.47
N PHE A 15 -11.34 19.95 26.59
CA PHE A 15 -9.91 20.12 26.84
C PHE A 15 -9.18 18.78 27.03
N LEU A 16 -9.74 17.85 27.81
CA LEU A 16 -9.14 16.53 28.02
C LEU A 16 -9.13 15.70 26.73
N ALA A 17 -10.20 15.76 25.93
CA ALA A 17 -10.26 15.08 24.64
C ALA A 17 -9.22 15.65 23.65
N MET A 18 -9.10 16.98 23.57
CA MET A 18 -8.06 17.65 22.79
C MET A 18 -6.66 17.21 23.21
N LEU A 19 -6.39 17.15 24.51
CA LEU A 19 -5.10 16.71 25.05
C LEU A 19 -4.82 15.24 24.72
N ALA A 20 -5.82 14.36 24.90
CA ALA A 20 -5.69 12.93 24.54
C ALA A 20 -5.39 12.73 23.05
N CYS A 21 -6.10 13.43 22.15
CA CYS A 21 -5.81 13.41 20.73
C CYS A 21 -4.41 13.94 20.41
N SER A 22 -3.95 15.00 21.10
CA SER A 22 -2.60 15.53 20.93
C SER A 22 -1.53 14.50 21.31
N ILE A 23 -1.69 13.81 22.44
CA ILE A 23 -0.77 12.75 22.89
C ILE A 23 -0.76 11.60 21.88
N ALA A 24 -1.93 11.14 21.43
CA ALA A 24 -2.03 10.06 20.44
C ALA A 24 -1.36 10.44 19.11
N LEU A 25 -1.59 11.66 18.60
CA LEU A 25 -0.96 12.16 17.38
C LEU A 25 0.56 12.24 17.51
N VAL A 26 1.07 12.79 18.61
CA VAL A 26 2.51 12.85 18.89
C VAL A 26 3.08 11.43 18.95
N SER A 27 2.44 10.51 19.68
CA SER A 27 2.87 9.11 19.75
C SER A 27 2.98 8.49 18.35
N GLY A 28 1.99 8.71 17.48
CA GLY A 28 2.00 8.20 16.11
C GLY A 28 3.14 8.70 15.21
N LEU A 29 3.80 9.81 15.58
CA LEU A 29 5.01 10.29 14.89
C LEU A 29 6.25 9.48 15.27
N PHE A 30 6.24 8.80 16.41
CA PHE A 30 7.33 7.98 16.95
C PHE A 30 7.15 6.47 16.68
N GLY A 31 6.37 6.11 15.66
CA GLY A 31 6.11 4.71 15.29
C GLY A 31 7.35 3.87 15.02
N THR A 32 8.48 4.49 14.65
CA THR A 32 9.76 3.79 14.47
C THR A 32 10.42 3.35 15.77
N LEU A 33 10.08 3.96 16.92
CA LEU A 33 10.64 3.59 18.23
C LEU A 33 9.96 2.35 18.81
N HIS A 34 8.65 2.22 18.61
CA HIS A 34 7.90 1.07 19.08
C HIS A 34 6.61 0.86 18.27
N PRO A 35 6.24 -0.37 17.90
CA PRO A 35 5.05 -0.63 17.06
C PRO A 35 3.73 -0.19 17.72
N ALA A 36 3.64 -0.12 19.05
CA ALA A 36 2.47 0.44 19.73
C ALA A 36 2.23 1.92 19.38
N PHE A 37 3.28 2.69 19.20
CA PHE A 37 3.16 4.09 18.77
C PHE A 37 2.70 4.18 17.31
N ASP A 38 3.17 3.28 16.44
CA ASP A 38 2.74 3.25 15.05
C ASP A 38 1.25 2.96 14.90
N SER A 39 0.64 2.23 15.84
CA SER A 39 -0.81 1.99 15.84
C SER A 39 -1.63 3.28 15.86
N PHE A 40 -1.14 4.36 16.48
CA PHE A 40 -1.80 5.67 16.44
C PHE A 40 -1.64 6.37 15.08
N SER A 41 -0.61 6.05 14.31
CA SER A 41 -0.37 6.67 13.01
C SER A 41 -1.49 6.36 12.00
N HIS A 42 -2.13 5.19 12.09
CA HIS A 42 -3.22 4.79 11.20
C HIS A 42 -4.44 5.70 11.33
N PHE A 43 -4.66 6.26 12.51
CA PHE A 43 -5.77 7.16 12.83
C PHE A 43 -5.40 8.64 12.73
N ARG A 44 -4.26 9.01 12.14
CA ARG A 44 -3.74 10.38 12.12
C ARG A 44 -4.78 11.40 11.63
N VAL A 45 -5.48 11.10 10.53
CA VAL A 45 -6.54 11.96 9.99
C VAL A 45 -7.68 12.13 10.98
N HIS A 46 -8.17 11.03 11.55
CA HIS A 46 -9.30 11.03 12.50
C HIS A 46 -8.95 11.79 13.78
N LEU A 47 -7.74 11.55 14.31
CA LEU A 47 -7.26 12.24 15.53
C LEU A 47 -7.06 13.73 15.28
N ALA A 48 -6.55 14.13 14.12
CA ALA A 48 -6.37 15.53 13.75
C ALA A 48 -7.73 16.26 13.65
N VAL A 49 -8.72 15.63 12.99
CA VAL A 49 -10.07 16.18 12.86
C VAL A 49 -10.74 16.28 14.24
N LEU A 50 -10.69 15.21 15.04
CA LEU A 50 -11.30 15.20 16.39
C LEU A 50 -10.65 16.25 17.30
N MET A 51 -9.31 16.35 17.25
CA MET A 51 -8.58 17.39 17.99
C MET A 51 -9.00 18.79 17.58
N ALA A 52 -9.17 19.06 16.29
CA ALA A 52 -9.63 20.35 15.78
C ALA A 52 -11.06 20.64 16.26
N LEU A 53 -11.98 19.68 16.18
CA LEU A 53 -13.35 19.82 16.66
C LEU A 53 -13.42 20.11 18.17
N CYS A 54 -12.57 19.49 18.97
CA CYS A 54 -12.48 19.75 20.40
C CYS A 54 -11.83 21.12 20.71
N ALA A 55 -10.84 21.56 19.92
CA ALA A 55 -10.13 22.81 20.12
C ALA A 55 -10.95 24.04 19.74
N LEU A 56 -11.79 23.98 18.69
CA LEU A 56 -12.57 25.12 18.20
C LEU A 56 -13.39 25.83 19.30
N PRO A 57 -14.23 25.14 20.10
CA PRO A 57 -15.01 25.81 21.16
C PRO A 57 -14.12 26.36 22.28
N LEU A 58 -12.92 25.80 22.49
CA LEU A 58 -11.99 26.26 23.55
C LEU A 58 -11.34 27.60 23.23
N LEU A 59 -11.36 28.06 21.97
CA LEU A 59 -10.86 29.38 21.59
C LEU A 59 -11.59 30.53 22.30
N ALA A 60 -12.87 30.34 22.69
CA ALA A 60 -13.67 31.29 23.41
C ALA A 60 -13.53 31.17 24.96
N THR A 61 -12.55 30.40 25.44
CA THR A 61 -12.34 30.10 26.86
C THR A 61 -10.96 30.57 27.33
N THR A 62 -10.65 30.31 28.60
CA THR A 62 -9.29 30.53 29.17
C THR A 62 -8.23 29.66 28.53
N PHE A 63 -8.62 28.57 27.80
CA PHE A 63 -7.73 27.62 27.10
C PHE A 63 -7.43 28.03 25.65
N ARG A 64 -7.72 29.30 25.25
CA ARG A 64 -7.58 29.78 23.86
C ARG A 64 -6.19 29.59 23.27
N LEU A 65 -5.12 29.74 24.05
CA LEU A 65 -3.75 29.55 23.56
C LEU A 65 -3.45 28.08 23.27
N GLN A 66 -3.81 27.18 24.20
CA GLN A 66 -3.66 25.75 24.03
C GLN A 66 -4.48 25.25 22.83
N ALA A 67 -5.70 25.77 22.67
CA ALA A 67 -6.57 25.44 21.54
C ALA A 67 -5.96 25.91 20.20
N ALA A 68 -5.40 27.11 20.15
CA ALA A 68 -4.72 27.63 18.95
C ALA A 68 -3.51 26.75 18.57
N VAL A 69 -2.67 26.36 19.53
CA VAL A 69 -1.53 25.46 19.30
C VAL A 69 -2.01 24.11 18.79
N ALA A 70 -3.05 23.52 19.41
CA ALA A 70 -3.63 22.25 18.99
C ALA A 70 -4.19 22.30 17.55
N LEU A 71 -4.85 23.40 17.16
CA LEU A 71 -5.35 23.59 15.79
C LEU A 71 -4.22 23.65 14.77
N HIS A 72 -3.14 24.39 15.05
CA HIS A 72 -1.97 24.41 14.16
C HIS A 72 -1.34 23.03 14.03
N PHE A 73 -1.24 22.31 15.14
CA PHE A 73 -0.73 20.92 15.11
C PHE A 73 -1.66 19.97 14.36
N ALA A 74 -3.00 20.10 14.48
CA ALA A 74 -3.97 19.32 13.71
C ALA A 74 -3.78 19.54 12.21
N VAL A 75 -3.67 20.80 11.77
CA VAL A 75 -3.44 21.15 10.37
C VAL A 75 -2.11 20.58 9.88
N ALA A 76 -1.03 20.72 10.65
CA ALA A 76 0.26 20.17 10.29
C ALA A 76 0.22 18.63 10.18
N ALA A 77 -0.39 17.93 11.16
CA ALA A 77 -0.55 16.49 11.14
C ALA A 77 -1.38 16.02 9.94
N PHE A 78 -2.49 16.71 9.64
CA PHE A 78 -3.31 16.41 8.45
C PHE A 78 -2.52 16.61 7.15
N ALA A 79 -1.78 17.70 7.02
CA ALA A 79 -0.98 18.00 5.83
C ALA A 79 0.10 16.92 5.55
N THR A 80 0.62 16.25 6.59
CA THR A 80 1.57 15.12 6.40
C THR A 80 0.91 13.89 5.77
N THR A 81 -0.42 13.79 5.72
CA THR A 81 -1.15 12.66 5.12
C THR A 81 -1.51 12.90 3.66
N SER A 82 -1.50 14.15 3.20
CA SER A 82 -1.90 14.53 1.84
C SER A 82 -0.74 14.56 0.83
N GLY A 83 0.48 14.26 1.25
CA GLY A 83 1.67 14.37 0.39
C GLY A 83 2.06 15.81 0.02
N SER A 84 1.27 16.81 0.44
CA SER A 84 1.45 18.22 0.07
C SER A 84 2.62 18.92 0.81
N LEU A 85 3.07 18.39 1.94
CA LEU A 85 4.23 18.88 2.67
C LEU A 85 5.39 17.88 2.57
N SER A 86 6.29 18.16 1.67
CA SER A 86 7.52 17.40 1.48
C SER A 86 8.63 17.92 2.38
N PHE A 87 8.74 17.40 3.58
CA PHE A 87 9.99 17.52 4.37
C PHE A 87 10.94 16.42 3.93
N SER A 88 11.53 16.60 2.77
CA SER A 88 12.27 15.58 2.00
C SER A 88 13.46 14.92 2.71
N ARG A 89 13.89 15.41 3.85
CA ARG A 89 14.97 14.82 4.66
C ARG A 89 14.48 14.02 5.88
N LEU A 90 13.25 14.21 6.31
CA LEU A 90 12.71 13.58 7.53
C LEU A 90 11.56 12.62 7.25
N TRP A 91 10.92 12.73 6.09
CA TRP A 91 9.80 11.88 5.66
C TRP A 91 10.01 11.41 4.22
N PRO A 92 10.02 10.10 3.93
CA PRO A 92 9.98 9.63 2.56
C PRO A 92 8.70 10.13 1.91
N VAL A 93 8.88 10.88 0.83
CA VAL A 93 7.78 11.40 0.01
C VAL A 93 7.11 10.20 -0.65
N GLN A 94 5.78 10.13 -0.57
CA GLN A 94 5.03 9.30 -1.51
C GLN A 94 5.34 9.81 -2.92
N ALA A 95 5.60 8.90 -3.87
CA ALA A 95 5.80 9.30 -5.25
C ALA A 95 4.52 9.97 -5.77
N ALA A 96 4.67 10.90 -6.69
CA ALA A 96 3.54 11.43 -7.43
C ALA A 96 3.16 10.48 -8.57
N TYR A 97 1.87 10.43 -8.93
CA TYR A 97 1.44 9.77 -10.16
C TYR A 97 1.99 10.53 -11.36
N GLU A 98 2.51 9.77 -12.33
CA GLU A 98 3.00 10.36 -13.57
C GLU A 98 1.88 10.41 -14.63
N ALA A 99 1.88 11.44 -15.48
CA ALA A 99 0.96 11.49 -16.62
C ALA A 99 1.22 10.32 -17.57
N LYS A 100 0.15 9.84 -18.22
CA LYS A 100 0.28 8.80 -19.25
C LYS A 100 1.06 9.35 -20.44
N ASN A 101 2.00 8.54 -20.94
CA ASN A 101 2.66 8.80 -22.20
C ASN A 101 1.97 7.98 -23.30
N GLU A 102 1.53 8.62 -24.37
CA GLU A 102 0.80 7.98 -25.49
C GLU A 102 1.63 6.89 -26.19
N ASP A 103 2.95 6.98 -26.13
CA ASP A 103 3.85 6.03 -26.77
C ASP A 103 4.08 4.74 -25.93
N ARG A 104 3.53 4.65 -24.71
CA ARG A 104 3.73 3.50 -23.82
C ARG A 104 2.46 2.71 -23.63
N ALA A 105 2.58 1.39 -23.67
CA ALA A 105 1.49 0.50 -23.29
C ALA A 105 1.10 0.72 -21.83
N ILE A 106 -0.20 0.85 -21.58
CA ILE A 106 -0.77 0.96 -20.23
C ILE A 106 -1.27 -0.41 -19.81
N TYR A 107 -0.77 -0.87 -18.68
CA TYR A 107 -1.13 -2.11 -18.02
C TYR A 107 -2.01 -1.84 -16.81
N LYS A 108 -2.75 -2.85 -16.38
CA LYS A 108 -3.67 -2.79 -15.24
C LYS A 108 -3.33 -3.85 -14.20
N LEU A 109 -3.19 -3.42 -12.96
CA LEU A 109 -3.16 -4.30 -11.79
C LEU A 109 -4.42 -4.05 -10.97
N LEU A 110 -5.12 -5.12 -10.59
CA LEU A 110 -6.24 -5.07 -9.67
C LEU A 110 -5.81 -5.67 -8.33
N GLN A 111 -5.83 -4.87 -7.26
CA GLN A 111 -5.61 -5.33 -5.90
C GLN A 111 -6.95 -5.46 -5.18
N MET A 112 -7.15 -6.55 -4.43
CA MET A 112 -8.36 -6.78 -3.64
C MET A 112 -8.06 -7.61 -2.38
N ASN A 113 -8.44 -7.11 -1.21
CA ASN A 113 -8.73 -7.98 -0.09
C ASN A 113 -10.16 -8.52 -0.30
N LEU A 114 -10.26 -9.83 -0.49
CA LEU A 114 -11.51 -10.49 -0.88
C LEU A 114 -12.49 -10.65 0.27
N ARG A 115 -12.03 -10.54 1.49
CA ARG A 115 -12.66 -11.00 2.71
C ARG A 115 -12.98 -12.51 2.63
N TYR A 116 -12.36 -13.29 3.50
CA TYR A 116 -12.33 -14.77 3.44
C TYR A 116 -13.71 -15.43 3.39
N ASP A 117 -14.75 -14.78 3.96
CA ASP A 117 -16.15 -15.25 4.04
C ASP A 117 -17.14 -14.36 3.26
N ASN A 118 -16.67 -13.63 2.27
CA ASN A 118 -17.50 -12.72 1.46
C ASN A 118 -18.71 -13.48 0.86
N PRO A 119 -19.95 -13.04 1.12
CA PRO A 119 -21.14 -13.74 0.65
C PRO A 119 -21.45 -13.54 -0.84
N THR A 120 -20.68 -12.68 -1.54
CA THR A 120 -20.97 -12.27 -2.93
C THR A 120 -19.81 -12.51 -3.89
N PRO A 121 -19.21 -13.71 -3.98
CA PRO A 121 -18.08 -13.97 -4.85
C PRO A 121 -18.34 -13.68 -6.34
N LYS A 122 -19.60 -13.80 -6.77
CA LYS A 122 -20.01 -13.45 -8.15
C LYS A 122 -19.78 -11.98 -8.49
N LYS A 123 -19.93 -11.06 -7.53
CA LYS A 123 -19.63 -9.62 -7.76
C LYS A 123 -18.15 -9.41 -8.04
N VAL A 124 -17.28 -10.09 -7.28
CA VAL A 124 -15.83 -10.04 -7.47
C VAL A 124 -15.45 -10.57 -8.86
N LEU A 125 -15.92 -11.77 -9.22
CA LEU A 125 -15.62 -12.36 -10.54
C LEU A 125 -16.15 -11.50 -11.69
N SER A 126 -17.34 -10.91 -11.53
CA SER A 126 -17.91 -9.98 -12.49
C SER A 126 -17.08 -8.70 -12.63
N LEU A 127 -16.58 -8.14 -11.51
CA LEU A 127 -15.69 -6.98 -11.53
C LEU A 127 -14.40 -7.30 -12.29
N ILE A 128 -13.76 -8.43 -12.00
CA ILE A 128 -12.55 -8.89 -12.70
C ILE A 128 -12.83 -9.01 -14.21
N GLY A 129 -13.96 -9.61 -14.59
CA GLY A 129 -14.33 -9.75 -16.01
C GLY A 129 -14.54 -8.43 -16.72
N ARG A 130 -15.19 -7.45 -16.08
CA ARG A 130 -15.44 -6.12 -16.68
C ARG A 130 -14.19 -5.26 -16.76
N THR A 131 -13.35 -5.28 -15.74
CA THR A 131 -12.15 -4.45 -15.66
C THR A 131 -10.98 -5.03 -16.43
N ASN A 132 -10.98 -6.36 -16.62
CA ASN A 132 -10.01 -7.12 -17.40
C ASN A 132 -8.55 -6.73 -17.12
N PRO A 133 -8.07 -6.78 -15.86
CA PRO A 133 -6.71 -6.43 -15.51
C PRO A 133 -5.68 -7.40 -16.10
N ASP A 134 -4.44 -6.93 -16.29
CA ASP A 134 -3.33 -7.78 -16.74
C ASP A 134 -2.86 -8.71 -15.63
N VAL A 135 -2.78 -8.18 -14.41
CA VAL A 135 -2.41 -8.92 -13.19
C VAL A 135 -3.34 -8.59 -12.04
N ILE A 136 -3.49 -9.52 -11.10
CA ILE A 136 -4.36 -9.38 -9.92
C ILE A 136 -3.59 -9.84 -8.69
N THR A 137 -3.58 -9.02 -7.65
CA THR A 137 -3.12 -9.38 -6.30
C THR A 137 -4.31 -9.50 -5.37
N LEU A 138 -4.41 -10.62 -4.66
CA LEU A 138 -5.55 -10.96 -3.83
C LEU A 138 -5.11 -11.31 -2.42
N ASP A 139 -5.85 -10.82 -1.45
CA ASP A 139 -5.68 -11.09 -0.03
C ASP A 139 -6.90 -11.79 0.54
N GLU A 140 -6.74 -12.46 1.68
CA GLU A 140 -7.76 -13.29 2.34
C GLU A 140 -8.32 -14.41 1.45
N VAL A 141 -7.43 -15.05 0.69
CA VAL A 141 -7.79 -16.18 -0.20
C VAL A 141 -8.01 -17.43 0.64
N SER A 142 -9.27 -17.70 0.97
CA SER A 142 -9.72 -18.92 1.66
C SER A 142 -9.95 -20.08 0.68
N ALA A 143 -10.27 -21.25 1.21
CA ALA A 143 -10.64 -22.42 0.39
C ALA A 143 -11.87 -22.14 -0.52
N MET A 144 -12.85 -21.36 -0.04
CA MET A 144 -13.98 -20.91 -0.85
C MET A 144 -13.49 -20.08 -2.04
N TRP A 145 -12.56 -19.14 -1.82
CA TRP A 145 -11.99 -18.32 -2.88
C TRP A 145 -11.14 -19.13 -3.85
N ALA A 146 -10.34 -20.08 -3.37
CA ALA A 146 -9.56 -20.97 -4.24
C ALA A 146 -10.48 -21.70 -5.24
N THR A 147 -11.66 -22.13 -4.80
CA THR A 147 -12.69 -22.75 -5.68
C THR A 147 -13.29 -21.71 -6.65
N ALA A 148 -13.70 -20.53 -6.15
CA ALA A 148 -14.31 -19.51 -6.98
C ALA A 148 -13.37 -18.97 -8.06
N LEU A 149 -12.09 -18.76 -7.74
CA LEU A 149 -11.06 -18.34 -8.70
C LEU A 149 -10.77 -19.39 -9.79
N GLY A 150 -11.17 -20.64 -9.56
CA GLY A 150 -11.15 -21.69 -10.59
C GLY A 150 -11.99 -21.35 -11.81
N TYR A 151 -13.10 -20.62 -11.67
CA TYR A 151 -13.97 -20.22 -12.79
C TYR A 151 -13.33 -19.24 -13.77
N ILE A 152 -12.28 -18.54 -13.37
CA ILE A 152 -11.55 -17.59 -14.24
C ILE A 152 -10.17 -18.12 -14.65
N SER A 153 -9.88 -19.41 -14.43
CA SER A 153 -8.57 -19.98 -14.71
C SER A 153 -8.17 -19.95 -16.18
N SER A 154 -9.11 -20.00 -17.12
CA SER A 154 -8.84 -19.86 -18.55
C SER A 154 -8.44 -18.43 -18.94
N ALA A 155 -9.00 -17.42 -18.27
CA ALA A 155 -8.66 -16.00 -18.49
C ALA A 155 -7.35 -15.59 -17.79
N TYR A 156 -7.03 -16.26 -16.65
CA TYR A 156 -5.83 -16.04 -15.85
C TYR A 156 -5.09 -17.38 -15.67
N PRO A 157 -4.43 -17.88 -16.73
CA PRO A 157 -3.79 -19.20 -16.70
C PRO A 157 -2.54 -19.25 -15.82
N TYR A 158 -1.84 -18.12 -15.65
CA TYR A 158 -0.65 -18.01 -14.83
C TYR A 158 -1.03 -17.55 -13.45
N ARG A 159 -0.89 -18.43 -12.45
CA ARG A 159 -1.37 -18.13 -11.10
C ARG A 159 -0.61 -18.88 -10.03
N ILE A 160 -0.50 -18.25 -8.87
CA ILE A 160 -0.05 -18.90 -7.64
C ILE A 160 -1.03 -18.54 -6.52
N LEU A 161 -1.41 -19.52 -5.72
CA LEU A 161 -2.21 -19.38 -4.51
C LEU A 161 -1.36 -19.82 -3.34
N CYS A 162 -1.22 -18.95 -2.36
CA CYS A 162 -0.39 -19.12 -1.17
C CYS A 162 -1.28 -19.22 0.07
N PRO A 163 -1.69 -20.46 0.48
CA PRO A 163 -2.58 -20.60 1.62
C PRO A 163 -1.87 -20.22 2.93
N TYR A 164 -2.60 -19.50 3.78
CA TYR A 164 -2.15 -19.25 5.15
C TYR A 164 -2.48 -20.47 6.05
N PRO A 165 -1.68 -20.76 7.10
CA PRO A 165 -1.89 -21.95 7.93
C PRO A 165 -3.29 -22.10 8.55
N ASN A 166 -3.97 -20.99 8.86
CA ASN A 166 -5.35 -21.02 9.35
C ASN A 166 -6.42 -21.12 8.23
N GLY A 167 -5.99 -21.13 6.95
CA GLY A 167 -6.86 -21.28 5.78
C GLY A 167 -7.68 -20.07 5.39
N ILE A 168 -7.51 -18.90 6.02
CA ILE A 168 -8.34 -17.71 5.77
C ILE A 168 -7.56 -16.46 5.32
N PHE A 169 -6.27 -16.34 5.62
CA PHE A 169 -5.49 -15.13 5.33
C PHE A 169 -4.47 -15.32 4.20
N GLY A 170 -4.65 -16.31 3.34
CA GLY A 170 -3.76 -16.55 2.22
C GLY A 170 -3.78 -15.42 1.19
N VAL A 171 -2.73 -15.36 0.36
CA VAL A 171 -2.66 -14.44 -0.77
C VAL A 171 -2.66 -15.19 -2.10
N ALA A 172 -3.00 -14.51 -3.19
CA ALA A 172 -2.83 -15.06 -4.53
C ALA A 172 -2.38 -13.98 -5.51
N LEU A 173 -1.67 -14.43 -6.56
CA LEU A 173 -1.33 -13.64 -7.71
C LEU A 173 -1.84 -14.35 -8.95
N LEU A 174 -2.62 -13.64 -9.78
CA LEU A 174 -3.14 -14.15 -11.04
C LEU A 174 -2.67 -13.24 -12.17
N SER A 175 -2.32 -13.83 -13.32
CA SER A 175 -1.86 -13.10 -14.49
C SER A 175 -2.46 -13.67 -15.78
N ARG A 176 -2.82 -12.77 -16.70
CA ARG A 176 -3.12 -13.10 -18.09
C ARG A 176 -1.85 -13.24 -18.92
N ARG A 177 -0.77 -12.62 -18.42
CA ARG A 177 0.55 -12.62 -19.07
C ARG A 177 1.38 -13.77 -18.52
N PRO A 178 2.26 -14.33 -19.33
CA PRO A 178 3.09 -15.45 -18.87
C PRO A 178 4.02 -15.04 -17.72
N PHE A 179 4.32 -15.99 -16.86
CA PHE A 179 5.46 -15.86 -15.99
C PHE A 179 6.73 -15.99 -16.83
N ALA A 180 7.76 -15.22 -16.48
CA ALA A 180 9.02 -15.20 -17.21
C ALA A 180 9.67 -16.60 -17.24
N ALA A 181 10.22 -16.97 -18.39
CA ALA A 181 10.84 -18.29 -18.58
C ALA A 181 12.04 -18.46 -17.63
N GLY A 182 12.12 -19.62 -17.00
CA GLY A 182 13.21 -19.93 -16.06
C GLY A 182 13.04 -19.31 -14.66
N THR A 183 11.91 -18.64 -14.39
CA THR A 183 11.55 -18.14 -13.05
C THR A 183 10.47 -19.02 -12.41
N GLU A 184 10.42 -18.98 -11.09
CA GLU A 184 9.40 -19.70 -10.32
C GLU A 184 8.59 -18.71 -9.48
N ALA A 185 7.26 -18.85 -9.50
CA ALA A 185 6.41 -18.16 -8.58
C ALA A 185 6.54 -18.74 -7.16
N ARG A 186 6.60 -17.89 -6.14
CA ARG A 186 6.90 -18.29 -4.76
C ARG A 186 5.84 -17.83 -3.78
N CYS A 187 5.59 -18.70 -2.80
CA CYS A 187 4.84 -18.37 -1.60
C CYS A 187 5.81 -18.10 -0.46
N GLU A 188 5.75 -16.93 0.10
CA GLU A 188 6.65 -16.50 1.14
C GLU A 188 5.94 -16.48 2.50
N ARG A 189 6.71 -16.81 3.54
CA ARG A 189 6.31 -16.67 4.94
C ARG A 189 4.85 -17.03 5.24
N ARG A 190 4.56 -18.32 5.20
CA ARG A 190 3.23 -18.85 5.58
C ARG A 190 2.07 -18.29 4.74
N GLY A 191 2.32 -17.84 3.52
CA GLY A 191 1.29 -17.28 2.66
C GLY A 191 0.97 -15.80 2.90
N ALA A 192 1.88 -15.05 3.55
CA ALA A 192 1.74 -13.60 3.72
C ALA A 192 2.18 -12.80 2.48
N MET A 193 2.95 -13.42 1.57
CA MET A 193 3.39 -12.79 0.34
C MET A 193 3.44 -13.84 -0.77
N ALA A 194 3.06 -13.45 -1.97
CA ALA A 194 3.24 -14.21 -3.21
C ALA A 194 4.04 -13.38 -4.20
N THR A 195 5.02 -13.96 -4.87
CA THR A 195 5.83 -13.29 -5.88
C THR A 195 5.88 -14.10 -7.16
N ALA A 196 5.88 -13.42 -8.30
CA ALA A 196 6.16 -14.00 -9.60
C ALA A 196 6.76 -12.96 -10.53
N THR A 197 7.75 -13.34 -11.32
CA THR A 197 8.24 -12.51 -12.41
C THR A 197 7.32 -12.68 -13.62
N VAL A 198 6.68 -11.61 -14.05
CA VAL A 198 5.69 -11.59 -15.15
C VAL A 198 6.34 -10.94 -16.38
N ASP A 199 6.17 -11.58 -17.54
CA ASP A 199 6.63 -11.03 -18.83
C ASP A 199 5.55 -10.11 -19.44
N PHE A 200 5.87 -8.84 -19.56
CA PHE A 200 5.05 -7.81 -20.18
C PHE A 200 5.48 -7.53 -21.64
N GLY A 201 5.69 -8.58 -22.41
CA GLY A 201 6.09 -8.48 -23.82
C GLY A 201 7.59 -8.22 -23.97
N GLY A 202 8.40 -8.98 -23.24
CA GLY A 202 9.85 -8.89 -23.23
C GLY A 202 10.40 -8.03 -22.10
N ILE A 203 9.54 -7.41 -21.26
CA ILE A 203 9.95 -6.68 -20.06
C ILE A 203 9.53 -7.51 -18.85
N GLU A 204 10.50 -8.02 -18.13
CA GLU A 204 10.27 -8.80 -16.91
C GLU A 204 10.05 -7.87 -15.72
N VAL A 205 8.98 -8.13 -14.97
CA VAL A 205 8.56 -7.35 -13.80
C VAL A 205 8.22 -8.30 -12.66
N ASP A 206 8.83 -8.11 -11.51
CA ASP A 206 8.40 -8.80 -10.30
C ASP A 206 7.08 -8.22 -9.82
N VAL A 207 6.05 -9.06 -9.81
CA VAL A 207 4.75 -8.73 -9.27
C VAL A 207 4.59 -9.43 -7.92
N ALA A 208 4.22 -8.68 -6.89
CA ALA A 208 4.04 -9.22 -5.55
C ALA A 208 2.67 -8.87 -4.97
N ALA A 209 2.01 -9.87 -4.37
CA ALA A 209 0.88 -9.70 -3.48
C ALA A 209 1.37 -9.79 -2.04
N ILE A 210 0.89 -8.91 -1.15
CA ILE A 210 1.29 -8.89 0.26
C ILE A 210 0.07 -8.68 1.15
N HIS A 211 -0.05 -9.51 2.22
CA HIS A 211 -1.06 -9.34 3.25
C HIS A 211 -0.39 -9.38 4.63
N LEU A 212 -0.34 -8.23 5.28
CA LEU A 212 0.25 -8.12 6.62
C LEU A 212 -0.80 -8.35 7.70
N SER A 213 -0.36 -8.90 8.82
CA SER A 213 -1.16 -9.00 10.03
C SER A 213 -1.57 -7.61 10.55
N TRP A 214 -2.52 -7.58 11.49
CA TRP A 214 -2.91 -6.34 12.19
C TRP A 214 -1.74 -5.74 12.96
N PRO A 215 -1.73 -4.39 13.15
CA PRO A 215 -0.76 -3.69 13.97
C PRO A 215 -0.70 -4.20 15.41
N TRP A 216 0.31 -3.72 16.14
CA TRP A 216 0.44 -4.02 17.55
C TRP A 216 -0.92 -3.89 18.29
N PRO A 217 -1.24 -4.84 19.19
CA PRO A 217 -0.41 -5.93 19.75
C PRO A 217 -0.38 -7.23 18.92
N ARG A 218 -0.78 -7.21 17.66
CA ARG A 218 -0.71 -8.35 16.74
C ARG A 218 0.67 -8.48 16.09
N GLU A 219 0.82 -9.42 15.15
CA GLU A 219 2.11 -9.91 14.65
C GLU A 219 2.78 -9.06 13.57
N GLN A 220 2.17 -7.97 13.08
CA GLN A 220 2.63 -7.20 11.94
C GLN A 220 4.13 -6.85 11.98
N TYR A 221 4.61 -6.37 13.13
CA TYR A 221 6.00 -5.94 13.28
C TYR A 221 7.00 -7.09 13.05
N TRP A 222 6.72 -8.26 13.63
CA TRP A 222 7.57 -9.46 13.47
C TRP A 222 7.43 -10.06 12.09
N GLN A 223 6.22 -10.11 11.55
CA GLN A 223 5.94 -10.59 10.19
C GLN A 223 6.73 -9.79 9.14
N ILE A 224 6.79 -8.45 9.24
CA ILE A 224 7.63 -7.63 8.37
C ILE A 224 9.11 -8.01 8.52
N GLY A 225 9.57 -8.34 9.73
CA GLY A 225 10.92 -8.85 9.95
C GLY A 225 11.19 -10.16 9.23
N GLU A 226 10.23 -11.08 9.25
CA GLU A 226 10.31 -12.35 8.52
C GLU A 226 10.28 -12.21 7.00
N LEU A 227 9.68 -11.13 6.48
CA LEU A 227 9.64 -10.82 5.05
C LEU A 227 10.87 -10.05 4.54
N THR A 228 11.88 -9.83 5.38
CA THR A 228 13.09 -9.06 4.99
C THR A 228 13.77 -9.65 3.76
N GLU A 229 14.00 -10.95 3.75
CA GLU A 229 14.67 -11.61 2.63
C GLU A 229 13.82 -11.62 1.36
N PRO A 230 12.53 -12.04 1.36
CA PRO A 230 11.69 -11.96 0.18
C PRO A 230 11.53 -10.53 -0.39
N LEU A 231 11.40 -9.53 0.47
CA LEU A 231 11.29 -8.13 0.02
C LEU A 231 12.60 -7.64 -0.63
N SER A 232 13.76 -7.95 -0.02
CA SER A 232 15.05 -7.55 -0.56
C SER A 232 15.43 -8.29 -1.85
N ALA A 233 14.83 -9.46 -2.09
CA ALA A 233 15.04 -10.26 -3.29
C ALA A 233 14.22 -9.77 -4.51
N LEU A 234 13.31 -8.81 -4.34
CA LEU A 234 12.58 -8.20 -5.47
C LEU A 234 13.57 -7.55 -6.44
N GLY A 235 13.46 -7.91 -7.72
CA GLY A 235 14.30 -7.44 -8.81
C GLY A 235 14.30 -5.91 -8.98
N GLU A 236 15.07 -5.44 -9.95
CA GLU A 236 15.24 -4.00 -10.24
C GLU A 236 13.95 -3.33 -10.73
N THR A 237 13.02 -4.08 -11.30
CA THR A 237 11.72 -3.59 -11.77
C THR A 237 10.63 -4.40 -11.10
N ALA A 238 9.86 -3.78 -10.20
CA ALA A 238 8.84 -4.46 -9.43
C ALA A 238 7.60 -3.59 -9.18
N ILE A 239 6.45 -4.26 -9.04
CA ILE A 239 5.20 -3.69 -8.54
C ILE A 239 4.64 -4.62 -7.46
N MET A 240 4.29 -4.06 -6.31
CA MET A 240 3.68 -4.80 -5.22
C MET A 240 2.41 -4.10 -4.76
N ALA A 241 1.37 -4.87 -4.49
CA ALA A 241 0.13 -4.33 -3.94
C ALA A 241 -0.54 -5.34 -2.99
N GLY A 242 -1.23 -4.83 -1.98
CA GLY A 242 -1.96 -5.66 -1.02
C GLY A 242 -2.38 -4.90 0.22
N ASP A 243 -3.07 -5.62 1.10
CA ASP A 243 -3.51 -5.13 2.40
C ASP A 243 -2.34 -5.15 3.39
N CYS A 244 -1.78 -3.97 3.63
CA CYS A 244 -0.74 -3.81 4.64
C CYS A 244 -1.27 -3.69 6.07
N ASN A 245 -2.59 -3.67 6.27
CA ASN A 245 -3.21 -3.34 7.57
C ASN A 245 -2.61 -2.09 8.21
N ALA A 246 -2.11 -1.16 7.39
CA ALA A 246 -1.35 0.00 7.82
C ALA A 246 -1.50 1.17 6.84
N ALA A 247 -1.66 2.37 7.35
CA ALA A 247 -1.75 3.60 6.55
C ALA A 247 -0.41 3.90 5.84
N PRO A 248 -0.42 4.56 4.65
CA PRO A 248 0.78 4.77 3.83
C PRO A 248 1.88 5.60 4.50
N TRP A 249 1.52 6.39 5.51
CA TRP A 249 2.46 7.20 6.31
C TRP A 249 2.95 6.50 7.59
N SER A 250 2.56 5.25 7.84
CA SER A 250 2.96 4.47 9.02
C SER A 250 4.43 4.04 8.97
N ALA A 251 5.01 3.71 10.13
CA ALA A 251 6.35 3.14 10.20
C ALA A 251 6.40 1.74 9.58
N ALA A 252 5.32 0.97 9.71
CA ALA A 252 5.19 -0.35 9.10
C ALA A 252 5.33 -0.30 7.57
N VAL A 253 4.56 0.56 6.89
CA VAL A 253 4.62 0.70 5.42
C VAL A 253 5.99 1.22 4.96
N ARG A 254 6.57 2.20 5.68
CA ARG A 254 7.93 2.68 5.37
C ARG A 254 8.99 1.58 5.52
N ARG A 255 8.86 0.72 6.53
CA ARG A 255 9.78 -0.40 6.74
C ARG A 255 9.70 -1.42 5.61
N VAL A 256 8.50 -1.78 5.17
CA VAL A 256 8.28 -2.64 3.98
C VAL A 256 8.94 -2.02 2.75
N ALA A 257 8.68 -0.74 2.50
CA ALA A 257 9.27 -0.03 1.35
C ALA A 257 10.81 -0.02 1.41
N ALA A 258 11.37 0.28 2.58
CA ALA A 258 12.83 0.31 2.76
C ALA A 258 13.48 -1.05 2.54
N LEU A 259 12.88 -2.14 3.03
CA LEU A 259 13.39 -3.51 2.86
C LEU A 259 13.39 -3.94 1.39
N GLY A 260 12.36 -3.57 0.62
CA GLY A 260 12.25 -3.93 -0.80
C GLY A 260 12.90 -2.95 -1.77
N GLY A 261 13.46 -1.82 -1.28
CA GLY A 261 13.89 -0.73 -2.17
C GLY A 261 12.72 -0.15 -2.98
N LEU A 262 11.52 -0.18 -2.40
CA LEU A 262 10.26 0.18 -3.04
C LEU A 262 9.88 1.64 -2.73
N THR A 263 9.15 2.25 -3.64
CA THR A 263 8.52 3.56 -3.46
C THR A 263 7.05 3.37 -3.13
N VAL A 264 6.58 3.98 -2.03
CA VAL A 264 5.16 3.97 -1.66
C VAL A 264 4.40 4.93 -2.57
N MET A 265 3.35 4.44 -3.22
CA MET A 265 2.49 5.27 -4.07
C MET A 265 1.45 6.03 -3.26
N PRO A 266 0.90 7.16 -3.77
CA PRO A 266 -0.18 7.85 -3.09
C PRO A 266 -1.35 6.91 -2.84
N SER A 267 -1.98 7.04 -1.67
CA SER A 267 -3.12 6.21 -1.31
C SER A 267 -4.31 6.44 -2.24
N ALA A 268 -5.00 5.38 -2.61
CA ALA A 268 -6.31 5.46 -3.27
C ALA A 268 -7.41 6.06 -2.36
N GLY A 269 -7.09 6.34 -1.10
CA GLY A 269 -8.01 6.82 -0.06
C GLY A 269 -8.50 5.67 0.84
N PRO A 270 -9.50 5.91 1.71
CA PRO A 270 -10.03 4.89 2.61
C PRO A 270 -10.58 3.68 1.82
N THR A 271 -9.90 2.57 1.88
CA THR A 271 -10.31 1.31 1.24
C THR A 271 -11.10 0.42 2.22
N TRP A 272 -10.72 0.41 3.48
CA TRP A 272 -11.33 -0.43 4.52
C TRP A 272 -12.32 0.33 5.38
N ILE A 273 -13.41 -0.34 5.75
CA ILE A 273 -14.30 0.03 6.86
C ILE A 273 -14.83 -1.23 7.53
N HIS A 274 -14.98 -1.18 8.85
CA HIS A 274 -15.53 -2.30 9.59
C HIS A 274 -16.91 -2.72 9.03
N ILE A 275 -17.10 -4.00 8.73
CA ILE A 275 -18.26 -4.57 8.00
C ILE A 275 -19.65 -4.24 8.61
N LYS A 276 -19.71 -3.93 9.91
CA LYS A 276 -20.97 -3.53 10.59
C LYS A 276 -21.32 -2.06 10.35
N LEU A 277 -20.44 -1.27 9.76
CA LEU A 277 -20.70 0.14 9.47
C LEU A 277 -21.18 0.29 8.03
N PRO A 278 -22.15 1.21 7.78
CA PRO A 278 -22.61 1.47 6.43
C PRO A 278 -21.49 2.07 5.56
N ASP A 279 -21.46 1.68 4.29
CA ASP A 279 -20.38 2.07 3.37
C ASP A 279 -20.24 3.59 3.19
N PHE A 280 -21.33 4.36 3.27
CA PHE A 280 -21.26 5.82 3.15
C PHE A 280 -20.37 6.49 4.22
N LEU A 281 -20.11 5.81 5.34
CA LEU A 281 -19.19 6.28 6.39
C LEU A 281 -17.71 6.04 6.02
N ARG A 282 -17.40 5.22 5.03
CA ARG A 282 -16.03 4.87 4.64
C ARG A 282 -15.15 6.09 4.40
N ARG A 283 -15.70 7.11 3.73
CA ARG A 283 -14.98 8.35 3.45
C ARG A 283 -14.56 9.13 4.69
N PHE A 284 -15.22 8.90 5.83
CA PHE A 284 -14.98 9.63 7.09
C PHE A 284 -14.30 8.75 8.14
N ALA A 285 -14.69 7.49 8.24
CA ALA A 285 -14.25 6.56 9.29
C ALA A 285 -13.39 5.40 8.76
N GLY A 286 -13.25 5.27 7.44
CA GLY A 286 -12.45 4.22 6.83
C GLY A 286 -10.96 4.48 6.93
N LEU A 287 -10.17 3.42 6.76
CA LEU A 287 -8.71 3.45 6.77
C LEU A 287 -8.14 3.15 5.39
N PRO A 288 -7.07 3.87 4.97
CA PRO A 288 -6.36 3.62 3.72
C PRO A 288 -5.26 2.58 3.95
N ILE A 289 -5.62 1.29 4.08
CA ILE A 289 -4.69 0.24 4.49
C ILE A 289 -4.24 -0.69 3.36
N ASP A 290 -4.86 -0.60 2.19
CA ASP A 290 -4.39 -1.23 0.96
C ASP A 290 -3.37 -0.34 0.28
N GLN A 291 -2.16 -0.86 0.03
CA GLN A 291 -1.04 -0.10 -0.46
C GLN A 291 -0.59 -0.57 -1.84
N VAL A 292 -0.02 0.35 -2.59
CA VAL A 292 0.65 0.10 -3.87
C VAL A 292 2.09 0.60 -3.79
N PHE A 293 3.02 -0.22 -4.27
CA PHE A 293 4.44 0.10 -4.29
C PHE A 293 5.00 -0.12 -5.69
N SER A 294 5.99 0.67 -6.07
CA SER A 294 6.71 0.52 -7.33
C SER A 294 8.22 0.56 -7.13
N LYS A 295 8.96 -0.03 -8.07
CA LYS A 295 10.43 -0.02 -8.11
C LYS A 295 10.90 0.07 -9.55
N GLY A 296 11.97 0.81 -9.77
CA GLY A 296 12.71 0.85 -11.03
C GLY A 296 11.88 1.31 -12.24
N GLY A 297 11.76 0.44 -13.25
CA GLY A 297 11.10 0.75 -14.51
C GLY A 297 9.58 0.89 -14.46
N VAL A 298 8.93 0.61 -13.32
CA VAL A 298 7.47 0.74 -13.19
C VAL A 298 7.08 2.19 -12.95
N THR A 299 6.22 2.73 -13.79
CA THR A 299 5.64 4.07 -13.68
C THR A 299 4.15 3.96 -13.41
N ILE A 300 3.68 4.40 -12.24
CA ILE A 300 2.26 4.37 -11.86
C ILE A 300 1.57 5.67 -12.31
N HIS A 301 0.43 5.55 -13.00
CA HIS A 301 -0.36 6.66 -13.50
C HIS A 301 -1.57 6.97 -12.63
N SER A 302 -2.16 5.93 -12.02
CA SER A 302 -3.29 6.08 -11.11
C SER A 302 -3.45 4.86 -10.21
N ALA A 303 -4.03 5.08 -9.03
CA ALA A 303 -4.61 4.04 -8.19
C ALA A 303 -5.98 4.52 -7.72
N THR A 304 -7.04 3.84 -8.14
CA THR A 304 -8.42 4.27 -7.91
C THR A 304 -9.24 3.16 -7.26
N ARG A 305 -10.07 3.53 -6.29
CA ARG A 305 -11.04 2.61 -5.68
C ARG A 305 -12.16 2.31 -6.66
N LEU A 306 -12.57 1.05 -6.72
CA LEU A 306 -13.72 0.61 -7.49
C LEU A 306 -14.95 0.40 -6.60
N GLU A 307 -16.03 -0.09 -7.19
CA GLU A 307 -17.28 -0.35 -6.49
C GLU A 307 -17.18 -1.47 -5.45
N ASP A 308 -18.07 -1.45 -4.47
CA ASP A 308 -18.21 -2.48 -3.44
C ASP A 308 -18.54 -3.86 -4.03
N THR A 309 -17.77 -4.85 -3.63
CA THR A 309 -17.93 -6.25 -4.03
C THR A 309 -18.37 -7.17 -2.89
N GLY A 310 -18.79 -6.61 -1.76
CA GLY A 310 -19.23 -7.34 -0.57
C GLY A 310 -18.11 -7.64 0.43
N SER A 311 -16.90 -7.17 0.16
CA SER A 311 -15.79 -7.14 1.12
C SER A 311 -15.91 -5.88 1.99
N ASP A 312 -15.30 -5.91 3.18
CA ASP A 312 -15.06 -4.72 3.98
C ASP A 312 -13.94 -3.82 3.39
N HIS A 313 -13.26 -4.30 2.33
CA HIS A 313 -12.33 -3.52 1.52
C HIS A 313 -12.93 -3.20 0.14
N LEU A 314 -12.63 -2.00 -0.37
CA LEU A 314 -12.87 -1.66 -1.78
C LEU A 314 -11.68 -2.09 -2.63
N PRO A 315 -11.94 -2.66 -3.83
CA PRO A 315 -10.89 -2.97 -4.78
C PRO A 315 -10.12 -1.72 -5.23
N VAL A 316 -8.84 -1.87 -5.52
CA VAL A 316 -7.98 -0.80 -6.05
C VAL A 316 -7.49 -1.19 -7.43
N MET A 317 -7.86 -0.38 -8.43
CA MET A 317 -7.35 -0.48 -9.80
C MET A 317 -6.14 0.42 -9.97
N VAL A 318 -5.04 -0.15 -10.42
CA VAL A 318 -3.78 0.54 -10.70
C VAL A 318 -3.55 0.53 -12.20
N GLU A 319 -3.27 1.70 -12.77
CA GLU A 319 -2.79 1.81 -14.14
C GLU A 319 -1.30 2.17 -14.13
N PHE A 320 -0.52 1.43 -14.88
CA PHE A 320 0.93 1.62 -14.94
C PHE A 320 1.49 1.39 -16.33
N SER A 321 2.66 1.94 -16.61
CA SER A 321 3.47 1.65 -17.77
C SER A 321 4.87 1.22 -17.36
N LEU A 322 5.60 0.67 -18.31
CA LEU A 322 6.96 0.21 -18.11
C LEU A 322 7.93 1.07 -18.92
N ARG A 323 9.03 1.45 -18.29
CA ARG A 323 10.18 2.05 -18.98
C ARG A 323 11.08 0.93 -19.44
N LEU A 324 11.44 0.92 -20.71
CA LEU A 324 12.56 0.11 -21.16
C LEU A 324 13.80 0.57 -20.37
N ASN A 325 14.43 -0.35 -19.65
CA ASN A 325 15.77 -0.05 -19.15
C ASN A 325 16.61 0.32 -20.37
N GLN A 326 17.04 1.58 -20.47
CA GLN A 326 18.11 1.91 -21.39
C GLN A 326 19.29 1.03 -20.92
N GLN A 327 19.61 0.03 -21.72
CA GLN A 327 20.84 -0.73 -21.53
C GLN A 327 21.95 0.30 -21.30
N LYS A 328 22.64 0.19 -20.17
CA LYS A 328 23.85 0.97 -19.91
C LYS A 328 24.65 0.95 -21.22
N PRO A 329 25.01 2.10 -21.81
CA PRO A 329 25.79 2.08 -23.04
C PRO A 329 26.97 1.13 -22.80
N LEU A 330 27.16 0.14 -23.68
CA LEU A 330 28.36 -0.68 -23.68
C LEU A 330 29.49 0.29 -23.69
N ASP A 331 30.33 0.27 -22.66
CA ASP A 331 31.46 1.16 -22.55
C ASP A 331 32.27 1.06 -23.87
N GLU A 332 32.33 2.14 -24.66
CA GLU A 332 33.04 2.20 -25.92
C GLU A 332 34.55 1.81 -25.78
N HIS A 333 35.02 1.73 -24.52
CA HIS A 333 36.37 1.27 -24.22
C HIS A 333 36.60 -0.24 -24.39
N GLU A 334 35.59 -1.12 -24.23
CA GLU A 334 35.79 -2.56 -24.46
C GLU A 334 35.86 -2.93 -25.94
N THR A 335 35.14 -2.20 -26.80
CA THR A 335 35.18 -2.43 -28.25
C THR A 335 36.47 -1.97 -28.89
N ALA A 336 37.11 -0.94 -28.34
CA ALA A 336 38.41 -0.47 -28.84
C ALA A 336 39.56 -1.46 -28.54
N THR A 337 39.55 -2.16 -27.42
CA THR A 337 40.55 -3.13 -27.00
C THR A 337 40.50 -4.42 -27.84
N ALA A 338 39.30 -4.86 -28.26
CA ALA A 338 39.16 -6.04 -29.12
C ALA A 338 39.61 -5.79 -30.57
N ALA A 339 39.49 -4.56 -31.10
CA ALA A 339 39.92 -4.20 -32.46
C ALA A 339 41.45 -4.12 -32.59
N ILE A 340 42.18 -3.75 -31.55
CA ILE A 340 43.65 -3.63 -31.57
C ILE A 340 44.36 -5.00 -31.52
N SER A 341 43.69 -6.04 -30.97
CA SER A 341 44.25 -7.39 -30.86
C SER A 341 44.27 -8.18 -32.18
N GLN A 342 43.60 -7.73 -33.25
CA GLN A 342 43.52 -8.47 -34.53
C GLN A 342 44.49 -7.96 -35.61
N THR A 343 45.18 -6.86 -35.41
CA THR A 343 46.08 -6.29 -36.42
C THR A 343 47.56 -6.63 -36.23
N GLY A 344 47.90 -7.52 -35.30
CA GLY A 344 49.31 -7.86 -34.93
C GLY A 344 49.83 -9.22 -35.43
N LYS A 345 49.47 -9.68 -36.66
CA LYS A 345 50.18 -10.80 -37.31
C LYS A 345 50.55 -10.44 -38.73
N THR A 346 51.79 -9.90 -38.91
CA THR A 346 52.50 -9.88 -40.17
C THR A 346 53.25 -11.22 -40.31
N PRO A 347 53.22 -11.89 -41.48
CA PRO A 347 54.06 -13.08 -41.75
C PRO A 347 55.48 -12.66 -42.15
N GLY A 348 56.44 -13.26 -41.48
CA GLY A 348 57.83 -13.32 -41.91
C GLY A 348 58.22 -14.74 -42.28
#